data_f4700236939417d71f14d96040f5fd0e
#
_entry.id   f4700236939417d71f14d96040f5fd0e
#
_cell.length_a   1.000
_cell.length_b   1.000
_cell.length_c   1.000
_cell.angle_alpha   90.00
_cell.angle_beta   90.00
_cell.angle_gamma   90.00
#
_symmetry.space_group_name_H-M   'P 1'
#
loop_
_entity.id
_entity.type
_entity.pdbx_description
1 polymer ?
#
loop_
_entity_poly.entity_id
_entity_poly.type
_entity_poly.pdbx_seq_one_letter_code
_entity_poly.pdbx_strand_id
1 'polypeptide(L)'
;GAASRMFKDMFAFLDASYDEPQTDFEKKYFDNIEKFAFYDALNEKCIANNGKDIKTLMGEGNYKAVVANMLGHDGLNYGQLPKGLLLFHSYQDGARTPIEEHLVEGALYADSKGMANMHFTVSPEHRELFEKKVSEKKAVYEKKYGISYDVSFSEQKPSTDTVAANPDNTPFRNEDGSLLFRPGGHGALIQNLNDIEADIVFIKNIDNVVPDSLKEDTVTYKQLIAGVLVTLQKQAFEYLNLLETGSYSHGQLEEIIRFVQRDLCCRKHDIKELEDAELVIYLKQ
;
A
#
# COMPACT_ATOMS: atom_id res chain seq x y z
N GLY A 1 -0.22 5.69 5.07
CA GLY A 1 -0.17 5.76 6.54
C GLY A 1 1.01 6.55 7.03
N ALA A 2 0.87 7.27 8.14
CA ALA A 2 1.95 8.04 8.73
C ALA A 2 3.11 7.13 9.20
N ALA A 3 4.34 7.57 8.98
CA ALA A 3 5.52 6.84 9.42
C ALA A 3 5.84 7.05 10.92
N SER A 4 5.18 8.00 11.59
CA SER A 4 5.45 8.34 13.00
C SER A 4 5.42 7.14 13.95
N ARG A 5 4.54 6.17 13.73
CA ARG A 5 4.51 4.93 14.53
C ARG A 5 5.75 4.06 14.34
N MET A 6 6.36 4.09 13.14
CA MET A 6 7.56 3.32 12.81
C MET A 6 8.78 3.85 13.59
N PHE A 7 8.80 5.15 13.87
CA PHE A 7 9.89 5.80 14.56
C PHE A 7 9.61 6.12 16.04
N LYS A 8 8.59 5.51 16.64
CA LYS A 8 8.19 5.76 18.04
C LYS A 8 9.37 5.72 19.02
N ASP A 9 10.22 4.70 18.91
CA ASP A 9 11.34 4.51 19.84
C ASP A 9 12.45 5.54 19.58
N MET A 10 12.61 6.02 18.34
CA MET A 10 13.56 7.10 18.03
C MET A 10 13.07 8.46 18.55
N PHE A 11 11.75 8.73 18.52
CA PHE A 11 11.19 9.90 19.21
C PHE A 11 11.42 9.82 20.72
N ALA A 12 11.16 8.65 21.31
CA ALA A 12 11.41 8.43 22.74
C ALA A 12 12.90 8.64 23.12
N PHE A 13 13.82 8.22 22.24
CA PHE A 13 15.25 8.46 22.44
C PHE A 13 15.60 9.97 22.39
N LEU A 14 15.01 10.75 21.48
CA LEU A 14 15.21 12.21 21.46
C LEU A 14 14.77 12.87 22.76
N ASP A 15 13.66 12.43 23.33
CA ASP A 15 13.08 12.98 24.56
C ASP A 15 13.72 12.40 25.84
N ALA A 16 14.56 11.37 25.74
CA ALA A 16 15.22 10.73 26.88
C ALA A 16 16.20 11.67 27.60
N SER A 17 16.44 11.43 28.90
CA SER A 17 17.39 12.19 29.72
C SER A 17 18.86 11.78 29.51
N TYR A 18 19.12 10.79 28.66
CA TYR A 18 20.45 10.30 28.30
C TYR A 18 20.73 10.57 26.81
N ASP A 19 22.01 10.67 26.44
CA ASP A 19 22.44 11.03 25.08
C ASP A 19 23.01 9.85 24.29
N GLU A 20 23.44 8.80 24.97
CA GLU A 20 23.95 7.57 24.37
C GLU A 20 22.91 6.44 24.37
N PRO A 21 22.92 5.56 23.36
CA PRO A 21 21.97 4.45 23.25
C PRO A 21 21.99 3.51 24.47
N GLN A 22 20.86 3.33 25.13
CA GLN A 22 20.75 2.48 26.33
C GLN A 22 19.93 1.22 26.07
N THR A 23 18.81 1.34 25.34
CA THR A 23 17.94 0.19 25.02
C THR A 23 18.53 -0.72 23.95
N ASP A 24 18.14 -1.99 23.92
CA ASP A 24 18.58 -2.93 22.88
C ASP A 24 18.18 -2.48 21.49
N PHE A 25 17.01 -1.82 21.36
CA PHE A 25 16.55 -1.27 20.09
C PHE A 25 17.47 -0.14 19.61
N GLU A 26 17.79 0.83 20.45
CA GLU A 26 18.68 1.96 20.15
C GLU A 26 20.06 1.47 19.75
N LYS A 27 20.66 0.57 20.53
CA LYS A 27 21.96 -0.03 20.23
C LYS A 27 21.97 -0.73 18.89
N LYS A 28 20.95 -1.60 18.66
CA LYS A 28 20.81 -2.31 17.38
C LYS A 28 20.61 -1.37 16.19
N TYR A 29 19.89 -0.26 16.38
CA TYR A 29 19.68 0.75 15.36
C TYR A 29 21.02 1.38 14.95
N PHE A 30 21.78 1.90 15.88
CA PHE A 30 23.06 2.58 15.61
C PHE A 30 24.16 1.60 15.13
N ASP A 31 24.20 0.38 15.66
CA ASP A 31 25.13 -0.67 15.18
C ASP A 31 24.89 -1.06 13.72
N ASN A 32 23.68 -0.85 13.22
CA ASN A 32 23.31 -1.19 11.85
C ASN A 32 22.95 0.02 10.99
N ILE A 33 23.24 1.24 11.43
CA ILE A 33 22.80 2.46 10.77
C ILE A 33 23.22 2.53 9.29
N GLU A 34 24.41 2.02 8.96
CA GLU A 34 24.95 1.98 7.60
C GLU A 34 24.18 1.05 6.66
N LYS A 35 23.36 0.14 7.19
CA LYS A 35 22.55 -0.81 6.40
C LYS A 35 21.21 -0.25 5.95
N PHE A 36 20.78 0.88 6.50
CA PHE A 36 19.52 1.49 6.10
C PHE A 36 19.65 2.20 4.75
N ALA A 37 18.62 2.05 3.92
CA ALA A 37 18.57 2.65 2.59
C ALA A 37 18.70 4.18 2.58
N PHE A 38 18.40 4.83 3.68
CA PHE A 38 18.48 6.27 3.86
C PHE A 38 19.84 6.74 4.44
N TYR A 39 20.80 5.85 4.67
CA TYR A 39 22.05 6.20 5.34
C TYR A 39 22.79 7.34 4.64
N ASP A 40 23.00 7.25 3.35
CA ASP A 40 23.75 8.27 2.59
C ASP A 40 23.03 9.62 2.63
N ALA A 41 21.72 9.63 2.41
CA ALA A 41 20.91 10.84 2.50
C ALA A 41 20.92 11.46 3.92
N LEU A 42 20.88 10.61 4.96
CA LEU A 42 20.99 11.06 6.35
C LEU A 42 22.38 11.64 6.64
N ASN A 43 23.43 11.00 6.13
CA ASN A 43 24.81 11.46 6.30
C ASN A 43 25.02 12.84 5.67
N GLU A 44 24.49 13.07 4.46
CA GLU A 44 24.50 14.38 3.82
C GLU A 44 23.79 15.45 4.68
N LYS A 45 22.66 15.10 5.30
CA LYS A 45 21.94 16.01 6.20
C LYS A 45 22.73 16.31 7.49
N CYS A 46 23.39 15.32 8.07
CA CYS A 46 24.26 15.50 9.22
C CYS A 46 25.43 16.44 8.88
N ILE A 47 26.08 16.26 7.73
CA ILE A 47 27.17 17.14 7.27
C ILE A 47 26.63 18.56 7.05
N ALA A 48 25.51 18.73 6.38
CA ALA A 48 24.92 20.03 6.08
C ALA A 48 24.52 20.81 7.35
N ASN A 49 23.89 20.14 8.31
CA ASN A 49 23.31 20.77 9.49
C ASN A 49 24.28 20.86 10.67
N ASN A 50 25.20 19.89 10.80
CA ASN A 50 26.11 19.79 11.96
C ASN A 50 27.61 19.94 11.59
N GLY A 51 27.94 20.00 10.29
CA GLY A 51 29.32 20.08 9.81
C GLY A 51 30.13 18.78 9.99
N LYS A 52 29.45 17.65 10.32
CA LYS A 52 30.09 16.38 10.65
C LYS A 52 29.24 15.22 10.08
N ASP A 53 29.93 14.15 9.67
CA ASP A 53 29.26 12.92 9.24
C ASP A 53 28.71 12.13 10.44
N ILE A 54 27.90 11.13 10.15
CA ILE A 54 27.25 10.28 11.17
C ILE A 54 28.30 9.60 12.07
N LYS A 55 29.40 9.09 11.49
CA LYS A 55 30.44 8.39 12.26
C LYS A 55 31.11 9.30 13.27
N THR A 56 31.42 10.52 12.85
CA THR A 56 32.01 11.53 13.72
C THR A 56 31.08 11.95 14.84
N LEU A 57 29.77 12.20 14.50
CA LEU A 57 28.75 12.52 15.51
C LEU A 57 28.60 11.42 16.55
N MET A 58 28.50 10.16 16.11
CA MET A 58 28.40 9.00 17.00
C MET A 58 29.68 8.83 17.85
N GLY A 59 30.86 9.00 17.25
CA GLY A 59 32.15 8.91 17.95
C GLY A 59 32.33 9.97 19.05
N GLU A 60 31.65 11.12 18.92
CA GLU A 60 31.59 12.18 19.92
C GLU A 60 30.46 12.02 20.94
N GLY A 61 29.70 10.92 20.89
CA GLY A 61 28.52 10.69 21.74
C GLY A 61 27.27 11.48 21.33
N ASN A 62 27.26 12.14 20.19
CA ASN A 62 26.17 13.00 19.73
C ASN A 62 25.13 12.22 18.87
N TYR A 63 24.61 11.13 19.41
CA TYR A 63 23.64 10.26 18.76
C TYR A 63 22.30 10.97 18.49
N LYS A 64 21.87 11.86 19.37
CA LYS A 64 20.62 12.63 19.20
C LYS A 64 20.65 13.55 18.00
N ALA A 65 21.80 14.11 17.61
CA ALA A 65 21.91 14.90 16.41
C ALA A 65 21.62 14.07 15.14
N VAL A 66 22.05 12.81 15.11
CA VAL A 66 21.76 11.90 14.00
C VAL A 66 20.26 11.62 13.89
N VAL A 67 19.60 11.32 15.02
CA VAL A 67 18.15 11.08 15.04
C VAL A 67 17.35 12.34 14.72
N ALA A 68 17.79 13.50 15.21
CA ALA A 68 17.16 14.79 14.88
C ALA A 68 17.22 15.09 13.38
N ASN A 69 18.35 14.79 12.70
CA ASN A 69 18.44 14.89 11.24
C ASN A 69 17.58 13.87 10.49
N MET A 70 17.33 12.69 11.05
CA MET A 70 16.43 11.72 10.45
C MET A 70 14.96 12.17 10.56
N LEU A 71 14.53 12.57 11.74
CA LEU A 71 13.11 12.82 12.04
C LEU A 71 12.69 14.28 11.76
N GLY A 72 13.58 15.23 11.95
CA GLY A 72 13.29 16.67 11.92
C GLY A 72 13.09 17.24 10.53
N HIS A 73 12.35 18.34 10.46
CA HIS A 73 12.01 19.06 9.23
C HIS A 73 13.25 19.51 8.43
N ASP A 74 14.30 19.97 9.10
CA ASP A 74 15.53 20.42 8.44
C ASP A 74 16.42 19.26 7.96
N GLY A 75 16.10 18.04 8.38
CA GLY A 75 16.76 16.82 7.98
C GLY A 75 16.01 16.06 6.88
N LEU A 76 15.79 14.75 7.10
CA LEU A 76 15.00 13.90 6.19
C LEU A 76 13.50 14.04 6.39
N ASN A 77 13.05 14.66 7.46
CA ASN A 77 11.64 14.85 7.82
C ASN A 77 10.82 13.55 7.97
N TYR A 78 11.48 12.46 8.31
CA TYR A 78 10.82 11.14 8.41
C TYR A 78 9.78 11.07 9.53
N GLY A 79 9.84 11.99 10.50
CA GLY A 79 8.82 12.12 11.54
C GLY A 79 7.45 12.54 11.01
N GLN A 80 7.39 13.23 9.87
CA GLN A 80 6.16 13.78 9.29
C GLN A 80 5.78 13.10 7.96
N LEU A 81 6.73 12.53 7.24
CA LEU A 81 6.49 11.94 5.94
C LEU A 81 5.66 10.65 6.03
N PRO A 82 4.81 10.36 5.02
CA PRO A 82 4.14 9.09 4.90
C PRO A 82 5.11 8.00 4.44
N LYS A 83 4.85 6.74 4.78
CA LYS A 83 5.71 5.60 4.45
C LYS A 83 6.09 5.52 2.97
N GLY A 84 5.18 5.90 2.07
CA GLY A 84 5.41 5.85 0.63
C GLY A 84 6.57 6.71 0.11
N LEU A 85 7.04 7.67 0.90
CA LEU A 85 8.09 8.63 0.55
C LEU A 85 9.42 8.39 1.28
N LEU A 86 9.50 7.39 2.16
CA LEU A 86 10.74 7.03 2.84
C LEU A 86 11.60 6.15 1.94
N LEU A 87 12.92 6.23 2.07
CA LEU A 87 13.83 5.34 1.35
C LEU A 87 13.82 3.95 2.02
N PHE A 88 13.34 2.93 1.30
CA PHE A 88 13.16 1.57 1.82
C PHE A 88 14.26 0.61 1.40
N HIS A 89 14.68 0.66 0.13
CA HIS A 89 15.64 -0.30 -0.42
C HIS A 89 16.80 0.40 -1.12
N SER A 90 18.01 -0.10 -0.91
CA SER A 90 19.24 0.37 -1.56
C SER A 90 19.57 -0.46 -2.79
N TYR A 91 20.00 0.21 -3.86
CA TYR A 91 20.48 -0.40 -5.09
C TYR A 91 21.76 0.30 -5.55
N GLN A 92 22.44 -0.26 -6.54
CA GLN A 92 23.66 0.34 -7.08
C GLN A 92 23.40 1.73 -7.73
N ASP A 93 22.21 1.95 -8.25
CA ASP A 93 21.75 3.20 -8.88
C ASP A 93 21.06 4.16 -7.92
N GLY A 94 21.09 3.88 -6.62
CA GLY A 94 20.51 4.71 -5.56
C GLY A 94 19.45 3.98 -4.73
N ALA A 95 18.86 4.68 -3.77
CA ALA A 95 17.80 4.14 -2.94
C ALA A 95 16.42 4.45 -3.51
N ARG A 96 15.46 3.56 -3.29
CA ARG A 96 14.08 3.71 -3.76
C ARG A 96 13.08 3.83 -2.61
N THR A 97 12.06 4.64 -2.87
CA THR A 97 10.88 4.76 -2.01
C THR A 97 9.84 3.68 -2.35
N PRO A 98 8.88 3.37 -1.45
CA PRO A 98 7.77 2.46 -1.78
C PRO A 98 6.99 2.84 -3.03
N ILE A 99 6.76 4.13 -3.30
CA ILE A 99 6.14 4.56 -4.58
C ILE A 99 6.94 4.04 -5.78
N GLU A 100 8.26 4.21 -5.75
CA GLU A 100 9.12 3.73 -6.84
C GLU A 100 9.06 2.22 -6.98
N GLU A 101 9.03 1.48 -5.86
CA GLU A 101 8.85 0.03 -5.88
C GLU A 101 7.50 -0.39 -6.47
N HIS A 102 6.43 0.36 -6.21
CA HIS A 102 5.13 0.11 -6.84
C HIS A 102 5.12 0.42 -8.33
N LEU A 103 5.85 1.47 -8.80
CA LEU A 103 6.03 1.71 -10.23
C LEU A 103 6.73 0.51 -10.91
N VAL A 104 7.79 -0.02 -10.27
CA VAL A 104 8.47 -1.23 -10.75
C VAL A 104 7.51 -2.42 -10.82
N GLU A 105 6.77 -2.68 -9.76
CA GLU A 105 5.83 -3.80 -9.70
C GLU A 105 4.67 -3.64 -10.69
N GLY A 106 4.16 -2.43 -10.87
CA GLY A 106 3.13 -2.13 -11.87
C GLY A 106 3.56 -2.51 -13.29
N ALA A 107 4.82 -2.23 -13.65
CA ALA A 107 5.39 -2.63 -14.93
C ALA A 107 5.54 -4.15 -15.07
N LEU A 108 5.79 -4.87 -13.98
CA LEU A 108 6.12 -6.29 -14.03
C LEU A 108 4.90 -7.23 -14.08
N TYR A 109 3.75 -6.82 -13.51
CA TYR A 109 2.58 -7.70 -13.49
C TYR A 109 1.22 -7.02 -13.71
N ALA A 110 1.16 -5.69 -13.74
CA ALA A 110 -0.09 -4.95 -13.93
C ALA A 110 -0.11 -4.13 -15.25
N ASP A 111 0.84 -4.38 -16.14
CA ASP A 111 0.85 -3.81 -17.49
C ASP A 111 -0.26 -4.42 -18.34
N SER A 112 -1.00 -3.57 -19.04
CA SER A 112 -1.95 -3.95 -20.08
C SER A 112 -1.71 -3.11 -21.33
N LYS A 113 -1.37 -3.77 -22.43
CA LYS A 113 -1.11 -3.14 -23.75
C LYS A 113 -0.05 -2.02 -23.71
N GLY A 114 0.99 -2.20 -22.89
CA GLY A 114 2.07 -1.23 -22.73
C GLY A 114 1.74 -0.06 -21.81
N MET A 115 0.71 -0.17 -20.98
CA MET A 115 0.34 0.83 -19.99
C MET A 115 0.05 0.20 -18.63
N ALA A 116 0.68 0.70 -17.58
CA ALA A 116 0.37 0.36 -16.20
C ALA A 116 -0.48 1.47 -15.56
N ASN A 117 -1.75 1.14 -15.26
CA ASN A 117 -2.64 2.04 -14.53
C ASN A 117 -2.41 1.86 -13.02
N MET A 118 -2.14 2.95 -12.33
CA MET A 118 -1.85 2.94 -10.91
C MET A 118 -2.69 3.97 -10.16
N HIS A 119 -3.21 3.58 -9.01
CA HIS A 119 -4.00 4.46 -8.17
C HIS A 119 -3.47 4.47 -6.74
N PHE A 120 -3.23 5.66 -6.19
CA PHE A 120 -2.79 5.83 -4.82
C PHE A 120 -3.85 6.59 -4.02
N THR A 121 -4.31 6.01 -2.92
CA THR A 121 -5.10 6.76 -1.94
C THR A 121 -4.16 7.38 -0.91
N VAL A 122 -4.17 8.69 -0.84
CA VAL A 122 -3.25 9.51 -0.03
C VAL A 122 -4.03 10.40 0.93
N SER A 123 -3.37 10.90 1.97
CA SER A 123 -3.94 11.96 2.79
C SER A 123 -3.76 13.32 2.13
N PRO A 124 -4.70 14.27 2.32
CA PRO A 124 -4.65 15.58 1.66
C PRO A 124 -3.32 16.33 1.85
N GLU A 125 -2.79 16.30 3.07
CA GLU A 125 -1.55 16.99 3.45
C GLU A 125 -0.30 16.46 2.74
N HIS A 126 -0.34 15.24 2.20
CA HIS A 126 0.80 14.62 1.53
C HIS A 126 0.63 14.48 0.02
N ARG A 127 -0.53 14.80 -0.53
CA ARG A 127 -0.86 14.61 -1.95
C ARG A 127 0.17 15.22 -2.88
N GLU A 128 0.51 16.49 -2.67
CA GLU A 128 1.49 17.20 -3.51
C GLU A 128 2.87 16.54 -3.51
N LEU A 129 3.29 15.99 -2.36
CA LEU A 129 4.57 15.29 -2.25
C LEU A 129 4.58 13.97 -3.05
N PHE A 130 3.45 13.26 -3.06
CA PHE A 130 3.28 12.05 -3.85
C PHE A 130 3.27 12.36 -5.34
N GLU A 131 2.49 13.35 -5.78
CA GLU A 131 2.41 13.80 -7.18
C GLU A 131 3.78 14.24 -7.69
N LYS A 132 4.53 15.02 -6.89
CA LYS A 132 5.89 15.43 -7.19
C LYS A 132 6.82 14.24 -7.36
N LYS A 133 6.82 13.28 -6.42
CA LYS A 133 7.67 12.08 -6.50
C LYS A 133 7.38 11.26 -7.76
N VAL A 134 6.11 11.06 -8.09
CA VAL A 134 5.72 10.36 -9.32
C VAL A 134 6.18 11.13 -10.56
N SER A 135 5.98 12.45 -10.61
CA SER A 135 6.42 13.30 -11.73
C SER A 135 7.94 13.21 -11.97
N GLU A 136 8.72 13.19 -10.91
CA GLU A 136 10.19 13.08 -10.99
C GLU A 136 10.66 11.70 -11.49
N LYS A 137 9.92 10.63 -11.17
CA LYS A 137 10.39 9.25 -11.39
C LYS A 137 9.73 8.53 -12.55
N LYS A 138 8.52 8.92 -12.93
CA LYS A 138 7.72 8.27 -13.95
C LYS A 138 8.50 8.05 -15.25
N ALA A 139 9.09 9.10 -15.83
CA ALA A 139 9.82 9.00 -17.09
C ALA A 139 11.03 8.07 -17.04
N VAL A 140 11.68 7.95 -15.87
CA VAL A 140 12.81 7.03 -15.66
C VAL A 140 12.34 5.58 -15.79
N TYR A 141 11.23 5.25 -15.14
CA TYR A 141 10.68 3.88 -15.16
C TYR A 141 9.99 3.57 -16.48
N GLU A 142 9.31 4.53 -17.14
CA GLU A 142 8.77 4.37 -18.50
C GLU A 142 9.88 3.97 -19.47
N LYS A 143 11.00 4.67 -19.43
CA LYS A 143 12.17 4.34 -20.27
C LYS A 143 12.77 2.98 -19.90
N LYS A 144 12.87 2.66 -18.61
CA LYS A 144 13.48 1.43 -18.13
C LYS A 144 12.69 0.17 -18.55
N TYR A 145 11.37 0.24 -18.49
CA TYR A 145 10.48 -0.90 -18.74
C TYR A 145 9.81 -0.88 -20.12
N GLY A 146 9.93 0.21 -20.87
CA GLY A 146 9.34 0.33 -22.22
C GLY A 146 7.80 0.41 -22.22
N ILE A 147 7.21 0.92 -21.13
CA ILE A 147 5.76 1.10 -20.95
C ILE A 147 5.42 2.54 -20.61
N SER A 148 4.15 2.88 -20.62
CA SER A 148 3.64 4.13 -20.06
C SER A 148 2.97 3.89 -18.73
N TYR A 149 2.94 4.90 -17.85
CA TYR A 149 2.16 4.86 -16.62
C TYR A 149 1.03 5.88 -16.68
N ASP A 150 -0.17 5.46 -16.29
CA ASP A 150 -1.25 6.36 -15.90
C ASP A 150 -1.39 6.30 -14.38
N VAL A 151 -1.07 7.40 -13.70
CA VAL A 151 -1.04 7.45 -12.22
C VAL A 151 -2.08 8.45 -11.74
N SER A 152 -3.03 7.95 -10.97
CA SER A 152 -4.10 8.74 -10.37
C SER A 152 -4.05 8.71 -8.85
N PHE A 153 -4.69 9.71 -8.22
CA PHE A 153 -4.72 9.86 -6.78
C PHE A 153 -6.13 10.12 -6.30
N SER A 154 -6.49 9.55 -5.14
CA SER A 154 -7.69 9.91 -4.40
C SER A 154 -7.37 10.14 -2.93
N GLU A 155 -8.31 10.73 -2.24
CA GLU A 155 -8.27 10.92 -0.80
C GLU A 155 -9.40 10.11 -0.16
N GLN A 156 -9.19 9.65 1.07
CA GLN A 156 -10.27 8.98 1.80
C GLN A 156 -11.47 9.91 1.90
N LYS A 157 -12.66 9.40 1.59
CA LYS A 157 -13.89 10.21 1.65
C LYS A 157 -14.25 10.55 3.10
N PRO A 158 -14.48 11.82 3.46
CA PRO A 158 -14.84 12.22 4.82
C PRO A 158 -16.06 11.48 5.39
N SER A 159 -16.99 11.04 4.52
CA SER A 159 -18.14 10.21 4.91
C SER A 159 -17.77 8.86 5.52
N THR A 160 -16.52 8.41 5.34
CA THR A 160 -16.00 7.14 5.89
C THR A 160 -15.18 7.33 7.15
N ASP A 161 -15.08 8.55 7.66
CA ASP A 161 -14.40 8.83 8.92
C ASP A 161 -15.13 8.19 10.11
N THR A 162 -14.34 7.77 11.08
CA THR A 162 -14.86 7.15 12.31
C THR A 162 -14.83 8.13 13.47
N VAL A 163 -15.84 8.05 14.34
CA VAL A 163 -15.85 8.82 15.58
C VAL A 163 -14.77 8.29 16.53
N ALA A 164 -13.98 9.19 17.09
CA ALA A 164 -13.02 8.82 18.13
C ALA A 164 -13.75 8.50 19.45
N ALA A 165 -13.27 7.48 20.17
CA ALA A 165 -13.85 7.05 21.42
C ALA A 165 -12.84 7.16 22.58
N ASN A 166 -13.35 7.44 23.76
CA ASN A 166 -12.61 7.32 25.02
C ASN A 166 -12.43 5.84 25.41
N PRO A 167 -11.53 5.50 26.38
CA PRO A 167 -11.35 4.13 26.87
C PRO A 167 -12.63 3.48 27.43
N ASP A 168 -13.61 4.28 27.86
CA ASP A 168 -14.92 3.83 28.35
C ASP A 168 -15.98 3.67 27.23
N ASN A 169 -15.57 3.76 25.96
CA ASN A 169 -16.41 3.72 24.76
C ASN A 169 -17.40 4.91 24.59
N THR A 170 -17.27 5.97 25.38
CA THR A 170 -18.02 7.21 25.11
C THR A 170 -17.39 7.98 23.93
N PRO A 171 -18.15 8.72 23.10
CA PRO A 171 -17.59 9.53 22.04
C PRO A 171 -16.62 10.59 22.58
N PHE A 172 -15.44 10.67 21.98
CA PHE A 172 -14.50 11.74 22.30
C PHE A 172 -15.00 13.08 21.72
N ARG A 173 -14.93 14.13 22.54
CA ARG A 173 -15.35 15.48 22.14
C ARG A 173 -14.18 16.45 22.23
N ASN A 174 -14.16 17.36 21.27
CA ASN A 174 -13.29 18.53 21.27
C ASN A 174 -13.68 19.50 22.39
N GLU A 175 -12.87 20.53 22.64
CA GLU A 175 -13.11 21.56 23.66
C GLU A 175 -14.42 22.34 23.40
N ASP A 176 -14.84 22.48 22.15
CA ASP A 176 -16.11 23.13 21.74
C ASP A 176 -17.33 22.19 21.86
N GLY A 177 -17.16 20.96 22.34
CA GLY A 177 -18.21 19.96 22.49
C GLY A 177 -18.54 19.17 21.20
N SER A 178 -17.95 19.48 20.06
CA SER A 178 -18.12 18.74 18.82
C SER A 178 -17.50 17.34 18.90
N LEU A 179 -18.00 16.40 18.09
CA LEU A 179 -17.40 15.06 17.97
C LEU A 179 -16.09 15.11 17.18
N LEU A 180 -15.08 14.39 17.66
CA LEU A 180 -13.85 14.23 16.90
C LEU A 180 -14.00 13.04 15.94
N PHE A 181 -13.90 13.32 14.65
CA PHE A 181 -13.81 12.32 13.60
C PHE A 181 -12.35 12.11 13.18
N ARG A 182 -12.01 10.90 12.82
CA ARG A 182 -10.69 10.53 12.34
C ARG A 182 -10.79 9.65 11.13
N PRO A 183 -9.80 9.72 10.20
CA PRO A 183 -9.73 8.83 9.07
C PRO A 183 -9.85 7.37 9.52
N GLY A 184 -10.73 6.62 8.86
CA GLY A 184 -10.95 5.22 9.12
C GLY A 184 -9.75 4.35 8.70
N GLY A 185 -9.81 3.07 9.06
CA GLY A 185 -8.83 2.07 8.61
C GLY A 185 -9.03 1.66 7.14
N HIS A 186 -8.37 0.58 6.71
CA HIS A 186 -8.43 0.10 5.32
C HIS A 186 -9.84 -0.13 4.79
N GLY A 187 -10.80 -0.54 5.66
CA GLY A 187 -12.20 -0.71 5.26
C GLY A 187 -12.86 0.57 4.74
N ALA A 188 -12.43 1.73 5.22
CA ALA A 188 -12.93 3.02 4.73
C ALA A 188 -12.57 3.28 3.26
N LEU A 189 -11.50 2.68 2.75
CA LEU A 189 -11.04 2.85 1.37
C LEU A 189 -11.83 2.05 0.35
N ILE A 190 -12.81 1.24 0.77
CA ILE A 190 -13.66 0.48 -0.17
C ILE A 190 -14.42 1.40 -1.11
N GLN A 191 -14.81 2.59 -0.67
CA GLN A 191 -15.47 3.56 -1.55
C GLN A 191 -14.52 4.12 -2.62
N ASN A 192 -13.24 4.33 -2.28
CA ASN A 192 -12.22 4.73 -3.24
C ASN A 192 -11.95 3.61 -4.25
N LEU A 193 -11.90 2.36 -3.79
CA LEU A 193 -11.74 1.19 -4.65
C LEU A 193 -12.92 1.04 -5.62
N ASN A 194 -14.14 1.27 -5.14
CA ASN A 194 -15.35 1.16 -5.95
C ASN A 194 -15.47 2.23 -7.05
N ASP A 195 -14.75 3.36 -6.91
CA ASP A 195 -14.69 4.42 -7.91
C ASP A 195 -13.68 4.11 -9.04
N ILE A 196 -12.89 3.02 -8.93
CA ILE A 196 -11.90 2.63 -9.93
C ILE A 196 -12.58 1.83 -11.03
N GLU A 197 -12.60 2.39 -12.25
CA GLU A 197 -13.11 1.71 -13.43
C GLU A 197 -12.03 0.78 -14.00
N ALA A 198 -12.05 -0.49 -13.59
CA ALA A 198 -11.11 -1.50 -14.06
C ALA A 198 -11.73 -2.91 -13.98
N ASP A 199 -11.36 -3.78 -14.91
CA ASP A 199 -11.81 -5.19 -14.90
C ASP A 199 -11.15 -5.99 -13.78
N ILE A 200 -9.88 -5.65 -13.45
CA ILE A 200 -9.09 -6.31 -12.41
C ILE A 200 -8.27 -5.26 -11.66
N VAL A 201 -8.26 -5.34 -10.34
CA VAL A 201 -7.49 -4.45 -9.47
C VAL A 201 -6.57 -5.27 -8.54
N PHE A 202 -5.27 -4.99 -8.59
CA PHE A 202 -4.31 -5.48 -7.61
C PHE A 202 -4.23 -4.53 -6.43
N ILE A 203 -4.63 -4.98 -5.25
CA ILE A 203 -4.61 -4.18 -4.03
C ILE A 203 -3.35 -4.50 -3.23
N LYS A 204 -2.62 -3.45 -2.84
CA LYS A 204 -1.44 -3.56 -1.98
C LYS A 204 -1.37 -2.42 -0.96
N ASN A 205 -0.84 -2.71 0.22
CA ASN A 205 -0.42 -1.65 1.14
C ASN A 205 0.84 -0.98 0.60
N ILE A 206 0.98 0.33 0.85
CA ILE A 206 2.09 1.13 0.33
C ILE A 206 3.47 0.61 0.77
N ASP A 207 3.56 0.05 1.96
CA ASP A 207 4.79 -0.49 2.57
C ASP A 207 5.00 -1.99 2.33
N ASN A 208 4.08 -2.66 1.61
CA ASN A 208 4.23 -4.06 1.26
C ASN A 208 5.02 -4.21 -0.05
N VAL A 209 6.28 -3.89 -0.02
CA VAL A 209 7.21 -3.95 -1.14
C VAL A 209 8.47 -4.74 -0.76
N VAL A 210 9.07 -5.38 -1.73
CA VAL A 210 10.30 -6.18 -1.56
C VAL A 210 11.40 -5.65 -2.49
N PRO A 211 12.69 -5.84 -2.16
CA PRO A 211 13.79 -5.49 -3.05
C PRO A 211 13.78 -6.32 -4.34
N ASP A 212 14.44 -5.83 -5.39
CA ASP A 212 14.45 -6.46 -6.72
C ASP A 212 14.86 -7.94 -6.68
N SER A 213 15.77 -8.31 -5.77
CA SER A 213 16.21 -9.70 -5.59
C SER A 213 15.13 -10.69 -5.14
N LEU A 214 14.01 -10.18 -4.60
CA LEU A 214 12.88 -10.97 -4.11
C LEU A 214 11.59 -10.74 -4.93
N LYS A 215 11.63 -9.91 -5.98
CA LYS A 215 10.43 -9.57 -6.77
C LYS A 215 9.96 -10.71 -7.66
N GLU A 216 10.82 -11.62 -8.09
CA GLU A 216 10.46 -12.70 -9.00
C GLU A 216 9.29 -13.54 -8.46
N ASP A 217 9.36 -13.94 -7.19
CA ASP A 217 8.28 -14.68 -6.55
C ASP A 217 6.99 -13.85 -6.47
N THR A 218 7.10 -12.57 -6.10
CA THR A 218 5.95 -11.66 -6.05
C THR A 218 5.28 -11.56 -7.41
N VAL A 219 6.04 -11.36 -8.48
CA VAL A 219 5.54 -11.25 -9.85
C VAL A 219 4.87 -12.54 -10.28
N THR A 220 5.54 -13.69 -10.10
CA THR A 220 5.04 -15.00 -10.48
C THR A 220 3.70 -15.30 -9.82
N TYR A 221 3.60 -15.13 -8.50
CA TYR A 221 2.34 -15.41 -7.79
C TYR A 221 1.25 -14.40 -8.08
N LYS A 222 1.58 -13.12 -8.30
CA LYS A 222 0.57 -12.12 -8.73
C LYS A 222 0.01 -12.45 -10.12
N GLN A 223 0.85 -12.82 -11.07
CA GLN A 223 0.42 -13.23 -12.41
C GLN A 223 -0.41 -14.52 -12.36
N LEU A 224 -0.01 -15.50 -11.53
CA LEU A 224 -0.76 -16.74 -11.36
C LEU A 224 -2.18 -16.48 -10.81
N ILE A 225 -2.28 -15.70 -9.74
CA ILE A 225 -3.58 -15.37 -9.12
C ILE A 225 -4.47 -14.58 -10.10
N ALA A 226 -3.89 -13.61 -10.83
CA ALA A 226 -4.62 -12.87 -11.85
C ALA A 226 -5.09 -13.79 -12.99
N GLY A 227 -4.25 -14.72 -13.45
CA GLY A 227 -4.60 -15.68 -14.49
C GLY A 227 -5.78 -16.57 -14.08
N VAL A 228 -5.78 -17.06 -12.84
CA VAL A 228 -6.92 -17.81 -12.27
C VAL A 228 -8.17 -16.94 -12.24
N LEU A 229 -8.09 -15.70 -11.75
CA LEU A 229 -9.24 -14.79 -11.68
C LEU A 229 -9.82 -14.51 -13.07
N VAL A 230 -8.98 -14.20 -14.06
CA VAL A 230 -9.41 -13.96 -15.45
C VAL A 230 -10.13 -15.18 -16.04
N THR A 231 -9.60 -16.37 -15.76
CA THR A 231 -10.22 -17.63 -16.23
C THR A 231 -11.61 -17.83 -15.62
N LEU A 232 -11.74 -17.63 -14.31
CA LEU A 232 -13.03 -17.73 -13.61
C LEU A 232 -14.02 -16.67 -14.09
N GLN A 233 -13.58 -15.43 -14.25
CA GLN A 233 -14.41 -14.33 -14.76
C GLN A 233 -14.93 -14.62 -16.17
N LYS A 234 -14.06 -15.09 -17.06
CA LYS A 234 -14.45 -15.47 -18.43
C LYS A 234 -15.51 -16.56 -18.41
N GLN A 235 -15.29 -17.61 -17.62
CA GLN A 235 -16.25 -18.71 -17.48
C GLN A 235 -17.59 -18.24 -16.90
N ALA A 236 -17.57 -17.36 -15.89
CA ALA A 236 -18.78 -16.78 -15.32
C ALA A 236 -19.58 -16.01 -16.38
N PHE A 237 -18.93 -15.17 -17.18
CA PHE A 237 -19.59 -14.43 -18.25
C PHE A 237 -20.13 -15.33 -19.37
N GLU A 238 -19.42 -16.39 -19.73
CA GLU A 238 -19.93 -17.40 -20.68
C GLU A 238 -21.20 -18.04 -20.17
N TYR A 239 -21.27 -18.41 -18.90
CA TYR A 239 -22.46 -18.97 -18.28
C TYR A 239 -23.60 -17.96 -18.14
N LEU A 240 -23.33 -16.72 -17.77
CA LEU A 240 -24.34 -15.66 -17.74
C LEU A 240 -24.94 -15.43 -19.13
N ASN A 241 -24.12 -15.36 -20.18
CA ASN A 241 -24.57 -15.22 -21.55
C ASN A 241 -25.45 -16.41 -21.95
N LEU A 242 -25.07 -17.65 -21.60
CA LEU A 242 -25.89 -18.84 -21.87
C LEU A 242 -27.27 -18.75 -21.19
N LEU A 243 -27.29 -18.36 -19.91
CA LEU A 243 -28.55 -18.19 -19.16
C LEU A 243 -29.43 -17.08 -19.73
N GLU A 244 -28.83 -16.03 -20.32
CA GLU A 244 -29.57 -14.94 -20.96
C GLU A 244 -30.25 -15.37 -22.27
N THR A 245 -29.69 -16.33 -23.02
CA THR A 245 -30.29 -16.84 -24.23
C THR A 245 -31.65 -17.56 -23.99
N GLY A 246 -31.88 -18.03 -22.75
CA GLY A 246 -33.03 -18.83 -22.39
C GLY A 246 -33.03 -20.23 -23.02
N SER A 247 -31.98 -20.64 -23.71
CA SER A 247 -31.84 -21.94 -24.39
C SER A 247 -30.69 -22.72 -23.77
N TYR A 248 -30.99 -23.49 -22.74
CA TYR A 248 -30.04 -24.31 -21.99
C TYR A 248 -30.71 -25.65 -21.60
N SER A 249 -29.90 -26.69 -21.48
CA SER A 249 -30.33 -27.98 -20.98
C SER A 249 -30.19 -28.07 -19.45
N HIS A 250 -30.90 -29.01 -18.82
CA HIS A 250 -30.74 -29.30 -17.39
C HIS A 250 -29.27 -29.65 -17.04
N GLY A 251 -28.57 -30.42 -17.88
CA GLY A 251 -27.16 -30.74 -17.68
C GLY A 251 -26.22 -29.51 -17.70
N GLN A 252 -26.53 -28.48 -18.48
CA GLN A 252 -25.79 -27.20 -18.45
C GLN A 252 -26.07 -26.43 -17.15
N LEU A 253 -27.30 -26.45 -16.64
CA LEU A 253 -27.59 -25.87 -15.32
C LEU A 253 -26.82 -26.57 -14.20
N GLU A 254 -26.74 -27.90 -14.22
CA GLU A 254 -25.92 -28.64 -13.25
C GLU A 254 -24.43 -28.31 -13.36
N GLU A 255 -23.90 -28.06 -14.55
CA GLU A 255 -22.52 -27.65 -14.76
C GLU A 255 -22.26 -26.25 -14.15
N ILE A 256 -23.17 -25.31 -14.36
CA ILE A 256 -23.09 -23.95 -13.76
C ILE A 256 -23.15 -24.05 -12.23
N ILE A 257 -24.01 -24.89 -11.67
CA ILE A 257 -24.07 -25.11 -10.21
C ILE A 257 -22.74 -25.63 -9.68
N ARG A 258 -22.16 -26.63 -10.38
CA ARG A 258 -20.84 -27.17 -9.98
C ARG A 258 -19.75 -26.09 -10.01
N PHE A 259 -19.73 -25.25 -11.03
CA PHE A 259 -18.80 -24.10 -11.12
C PHE A 259 -19.01 -23.14 -9.96
N VAL A 260 -20.24 -22.70 -9.68
CA VAL A 260 -20.54 -21.77 -8.59
C VAL A 260 -20.15 -22.36 -7.22
N GLN A 261 -20.43 -23.65 -6.99
CA GLN A 261 -20.17 -24.28 -5.69
C GLN A 261 -18.69 -24.63 -5.48
N ARG A 262 -18.01 -25.14 -6.50
CA ARG A 262 -16.65 -25.64 -6.41
C ARG A 262 -15.62 -24.54 -6.68
N ASP A 263 -15.81 -23.79 -7.76
CA ASP A 263 -14.80 -22.88 -8.28
C ASP A 263 -14.98 -21.45 -7.72
N LEU A 264 -16.22 -20.99 -7.54
CA LEU A 264 -16.53 -19.72 -6.86
C LEU A 264 -16.74 -19.88 -5.35
N CYS A 265 -16.73 -21.11 -4.83
CA CYS A 265 -16.91 -21.42 -3.41
C CYS A 265 -18.24 -20.90 -2.80
N CYS A 266 -19.24 -20.60 -3.63
CA CYS A 266 -20.55 -20.12 -3.19
C CYS A 266 -21.46 -21.33 -2.91
N ARG A 267 -21.72 -21.62 -1.62
CA ARG A 267 -22.59 -22.75 -1.21
C ARG A 267 -23.89 -22.21 -0.64
N LYS A 268 -24.99 -22.48 -1.33
CA LYS A 268 -26.35 -22.34 -0.81
C LYS A 268 -26.91 -23.73 -0.51
N HIS A 269 -27.47 -23.95 0.68
CA HIS A 269 -27.89 -25.28 1.13
C HIS A 269 -29.08 -25.83 0.33
N ASP A 270 -29.96 -24.96 -0.14
CA ASP A 270 -31.26 -25.36 -0.71
C ASP A 270 -31.30 -25.34 -2.26
N ILE A 271 -30.13 -25.24 -2.92
CA ILE A 271 -30.05 -25.11 -4.38
C ILE A 271 -30.59 -26.32 -5.12
N LYS A 272 -30.56 -27.51 -4.48
CA LYS A 272 -31.06 -28.78 -5.06
C LYS A 272 -32.57 -28.91 -5.03
N GLU A 273 -33.25 -28.05 -4.30
CA GLU A 273 -34.72 -28.06 -4.15
C GLU A 273 -35.40 -27.08 -5.11
N LEU A 274 -34.60 -26.28 -5.85
CA LEU A 274 -35.12 -25.29 -6.79
C LEU A 274 -35.47 -25.95 -8.14
N GLU A 275 -36.62 -25.59 -8.69
CA GLU A 275 -36.97 -25.88 -10.08
C GLU A 275 -36.09 -25.08 -11.03
N ASP A 276 -35.87 -25.55 -12.28
CA ASP A 276 -34.94 -24.92 -13.25
C ASP A 276 -35.19 -23.42 -13.42
N ALA A 277 -36.45 -22.97 -13.43
CA ALA A 277 -36.77 -21.54 -13.56
C ALA A 277 -36.32 -20.70 -12.36
N GLU A 278 -36.50 -21.21 -11.15
CA GLU A 278 -36.04 -20.55 -9.90
C GLU A 278 -34.54 -20.57 -9.80
N LEU A 279 -33.93 -21.68 -10.22
CA LEU A 279 -32.50 -21.87 -10.26
C LEU A 279 -31.79 -20.83 -11.18
N VAL A 280 -32.36 -20.60 -12.36
CA VAL A 280 -31.83 -19.59 -13.30
C VAL A 280 -31.90 -18.18 -12.73
N ILE A 281 -33.02 -17.85 -12.06
CA ILE A 281 -33.13 -16.53 -11.38
C ILE A 281 -32.03 -16.39 -10.32
N TYR A 282 -31.79 -17.43 -9.55
CA TYR A 282 -30.74 -17.43 -8.53
C TYR A 282 -29.33 -17.32 -9.14
N LEU A 283 -29.05 -18.06 -10.21
CA LEU A 283 -27.72 -18.05 -10.86
C LEU A 283 -27.40 -16.74 -11.59
N LYS A 284 -28.38 -15.92 -11.91
CA LYS A 284 -28.21 -14.58 -12.52
C LYS A 284 -27.98 -13.46 -11.50
N GLN A 285 -28.15 -13.71 -10.20
CA GLN A 285 -27.89 -12.77 -9.11
C GLN A 285 -26.42 -12.79 -8.68
#